data_61d01404a73bb573646fc093eccc6844
#
_entry.id   61d01404a73bb573646fc093eccc6844
#
_cell.length_a   1.000
_cell.length_b   1.000
_cell.length_c   1.000
_cell.angle_alpha   90.00
_cell.angle_beta   90.00
_cell.angle_gamma   90.00
#
_symmetry.space_group_name_H-M   'P 1'
#
loop_
_entity.id
_entity.type
_entity.pdbx_description
1 polymer ?
#
loop_
_entity_poly.entity_id
_entity_poly.type
_entity_poly.pdbx_seq_one_letter_code
_entity_poly.pdbx_strand_id
1 'polypeptide(L)'
;MNGSIIVRPAQTGDVDAIFRLVELYTASGVVLKRSKEDITGYLANFIVAEKDGSVCGCCAARDFGHDLLEVRSLVVDPVCQGMGIGKLMVNSIIERLNRERANWRLFTLTLQVGFFRSLGFAVVEKEIFPEKIWSDCSKCPKYSCCDETALLLEKK
;
A
#
# COMPACT_ATOMS: atom_id res chain seq x y z
N MET A 1 25.45 -13.52 -5.89
CA MET A 1 25.27 -12.10 -5.66
C MET A 1 23.77 -11.78 -5.64
N ASN A 2 23.33 -11.14 -4.59
CA ASN A 2 21.93 -10.73 -4.51
C ASN A 2 21.68 -9.63 -5.52
N GLY A 3 20.62 -9.78 -6.31
CA GLY A 3 20.25 -8.73 -7.25
C GLY A 3 19.87 -7.45 -6.54
N SER A 4 20.12 -6.33 -7.19
CA SER A 4 19.72 -5.02 -6.68
C SER A 4 18.22 -4.89 -6.69
N ILE A 5 17.66 -4.32 -5.63
CA ILE A 5 16.25 -4.02 -5.53
C ILE A 5 16.05 -2.55 -5.87
N ILE A 6 15.20 -2.27 -6.84
CA ILE A 6 14.88 -0.92 -7.27
C ILE A 6 13.40 -0.65 -7.01
N VAL A 7 13.10 0.44 -6.30
CA VAL A 7 11.72 0.90 -6.12
C VAL A 7 11.50 2.10 -7.04
N ARG A 8 10.48 2.04 -7.86
CA ARG A 8 10.18 3.07 -8.85
C ARG A 8 8.67 3.24 -9.06
N PRO A 9 8.24 4.38 -9.64
CA PRO A 9 6.83 4.53 -10.03
C PRO A 9 6.41 3.45 -11.02
N ALA A 10 5.16 3.02 -10.94
CA ALA A 10 4.61 2.03 -11.85
C ALA A 10 4.39 2.64 -13.24
N GLN A 11 4.58 1.82 -14.25
CA GLN A 11 4.35 2.17 -15.65
C GLN A 11 3.27 1.29 -16.23
N THR A 12 2.74 1.65 -17.40
CA THR A 12 1.66 0.89 -18.05
C THR A 12 2.00 -0.58 -18.23
N GLY A 13 3.25 -0.89 -18.52
CA GLY A 13 3.72 -2.27 -18.67
C GLY A 13 3.72 -3.08 -17.38
N ASP A 14 3.52 -2.43 -16.21
CA ASP A 14 3.53 -3.12 -14.92
C ASP A 14 2.14 -3.60 -14.47
N VAL A 15 1.07 -3.22 -15.18
CA VAL A 15 -0.31 -3.53 -14.76
C VAL A 15 -0.53 -5.02 -14.55
N ASP A 16 -0.06 -5.84 -15.49
CA ASP A 16 -0.23 -7.29 -15.39
C ASP A 16 0.49 -7.88 -14.18
N ALA A 17 1.70 -7.40 -13.91
CA ALA A 17 2.48 -7.85 -12.74
C ALA A 17 1.81 -7.43 -11.44
N ILE A 18 1.32 -6.20 -11.36
CA ILE A 18 0.59 -5.71 -10.19
C ILE A 18 -0.66 -6.55 -9.96
N PHE A 19 -1.44 -6.78 -11.02
CA PHE A 19 -2.65 -7.58 -10.94
C PHE A 19 -2.36 -8.98 -10.41
N ARG A 20 -1.33 -9.63 -10.93
CA ARG A 20 -0.91 -10.97 -10.49
C ARG A 20 -0.53 -10.99 -9.02
N LEU A 21 0.23 -9.98 -8.57
CA LEU A 21 0.65 -9.89 -7.18
C LEU A 21 -0.55 -9.69 -6.25
N VAL A 22 -1.47 -8.80 -6.61
CA VAL A 22 -2.66 -8.55 -5.79
C VAL A 22 -3.52 -9.81 -5.71
N GLU A 23 -3.68 -10.54 -6.81
CA GLU A 23 -4.48 -11.78 -6.81
C GLU A 23 -3.91 -12.85 -5.89
N LEU A 24 -2.60 -12.93 -5.73
CA LEU A 24 -1.97 -13.92 -4.83
C LEU A 24 -2.53 -13.82 -3.40
N TYR A 25 -2.93 -12.63 -2.98
CA TYR A 25 -3.37 -12.38 -1.61
C TYR A 25 -4.86 -12.11 -1.48
N THR A 26 -5.57 -11.90 -2.59
CA THR A 26 -7.02 -11.65 -2.57
C THR A 26 -7.77 -12.88 -2.05
N ALA A 27 -7.37 -14.07 -2.48
CA ALA A 27 -8.02 -15.30 -2.07
C ALA A 27 -7.91 -15.57 -0.57
N SER A 28 -6.84 -15.09 0.07
CA SER A 28 -6.66 -15.26 1.52
C SER A 28 -7.29 -14.12 2.34
N GLY A 29 -7.89 -13.13 1.68
CA GLY A 29 -8.54 -12.01 2.35
C GLY A 29 -7.59 -10.94 2.88
N VAL A 30 -6.29 -11.05 2.56
CA VAL A 30 -5.28 -10.09 3.05
C VAL A 30 -5.38 -8.76 2.31
N VAL A 31 -5.74 -8.81 1.01
CA VAL A 31 -5.83 -7.62 0.16
C VAL A 31 -7.17 -7.65 -0.57
N LEU A 32 -7.80 -6.49 -0.73
CA LEU A 32 -9.05 -6.38 -1.51
C LEU A 32 -8.77 -6.59 -2.99
N LYS A 33 -9.71 -7.26 -3.66
CA LYS A 33 -9.61 -7.55 -5.08
C LYS A 33 -9.58 -6.25 -5.89
N ARG A 34 -8.71 -6.21 -6.89
CA ARG A 34 -8.60 -5.11 -7.85
C ARG A 34 -8.64 -5.66 -9.27
N SER A 35 -9.40 -5.02 -10.14
CA SER A 35 -9.38 -5.36 -11.57
C SER A 35 -8.20 -4.66 -12.24
N LYS A 36 -7.84 -5.12 -13.45
CA LYS A 36 -6.81 -4.46 -14.23
C LYS A 36 -7.21 -3.03 -14.59
N GLU A 37 -8.51 -2.80 -14.82
CA GLU A 37 -9.05 -1.46 -15.07
C GLU A 37 -8.85 -0.54 -13.88
N ASP A 38 -9.09 -1.04 -12.67
CA ASP A 38 -8.86 -0.27 -11.45
C ASP A 38 -7.38 0.08 -11.30
N ILE A 39 -6.51 -0.89 -11.52
CA ILE A 39 -5.07 -0.67 -11.43
C ILE A 39 -4.63 0.38 -12.45
N THR A 40 -5.10 0.27 -13.69
CA THR A 40 -4.78 1.21 -14.75
C THR A 40 -5.27 2.62 -14.41
N GLY A 41 -6.49 2.72 -13.88
CA GLY A 41 -7.09 4.02 -13.52
C GLY A 41 -6.37 4.73 -12.38
N TYR A 42 -5.71 3.98 -11.50
CA TYR A 42 -4.96 4.55 -10.37
C TYR A 42 -3.46 4.30 -10.47
N LEU A 43 -2.97 4.05 -11.68
CA LEU A 43 -1.58 3.65 -11.89
C LEU A 43 -0.58 4.66 -11.32
N ALA A 44 -0.90 5.95 -11.39
CA ALA A 44 -0.04 7.01 -10.85
C ALA A 44 0.16 6.91 -9.33
N ASN A 45 -0.72 6.19 -8.64
CA ASN A 45 -0.60 6.00 -7.19
C ASN A 45 0.26 4.79 -6.82
N PHE A 46 0.62 3.96 -7.81
CA PHE A 46 1.37 2.74 -7.57
C PHE A 46 2.87 2.94 -7.71
N ILE A 47 3.61 2.26 -6.85
CA ILE A 47 5.04 2.02 -7.03
C ILE A 47 5.25 0.52 -7.11
N VAL A 48 6.34 0.13 -7.75
CA VAL A 48 6.73 -1.28 -7.84
C VAL A 48 8.17 -1.45 -7.37
N ALA A 49 8.48 -2.65 -6.89
CA ALA A 49 9.83 -3.06 -6.58
C ALA A 49 10.27 -4.07 -7.61
N GLU A 50 11.46 -3.86 -8.18
CA GLU A 50 12.08 -4.79 -9.12
C GLU A 50 13.28 -5.45 -8.49
N LYS A 51 13.45 -6.72 -8.80
CA LYS A 51 14.67 -7.46 -8.50
C LYS A 51 15.10 -8.15 -9.78
N ASP A 52 16.33 -7.86 -10.23
CA ASP A 52 16.88 -8.45 -11.46
C ASP A 52 15.95 -8.25 -12.67
N GLY A 53 15.35 -7.07 -12.77
CA GLY A 53 14.49 -6.73 -13.91
C GLY A 53 13.06 -7.25 -13.83
N SER A 54 12.71 -7.99 -12.77
CA SER A 54 11.36 -8.53 -12.59
C SER A 54 10.65 -7.83 -11.45
N VAL A 55 9.38 -7.47 -11.64
CA VAL A 55 8.57 -6.88 -10.58
C VAL A 55 8.27 -7.95 -9.53
N CYS A 56 8.66 -7.66 -8.29
CA CYS A 56 8.48 -8.57 -7.16
C CYS A 56 7.66 -7.98 -6.02
N GLY A 57 7.18 -6.76 -6.17
CA GLY A 57 6.33 -6.14 -5.17
C GLY A 57 5.63 -4.92 -5.73
N CYS A 58 4.53 -4.54 -5.08
CA CYS A 58 3.80 -3.33 -5.43
C CYS A 58 3.18 -2.71 -4.18
N CYS A 59 2.86 -1.43 -4.29
CA CYS A 59 2.22 -0.68 -3.21
C CYS A 59 1.56 0.55 -3.81
N ALA A 60 0.41 0.93 -3.28
CA ALA A 60 -0.27 2.14 -3.71
C ALA A 60 -0.41 3.11 -2.53
N ALA A 61 -0.39 4.41 -2.85
CA ALA A 61 -0.72 5.46 -1.90
C ALA A 61 -1.89 6.24 -2.49
N ARG A 62 -3.07 6.06 -1.91
CA ARG A 62 -4.28 6.76 -2.37
C ARG A 62 -4.45 8.06 -1.60
N ASP A 63 -4.62 9.16 -2.34
CA ASP A 63 -4.84 10.48 -1.78
C ASP A 63 -6.35 10.73 -1.60
N PHE A 64 -6.77 11.01 -0.36
CA PHE A 64 -8.17 11.32 -0.04
C PHE A 64 -8.42 12.83 0.09
N GLY A 65 -7.39 13.65 -0.17
CA GLY A 65 -7.47 15.08 0.09
C GLY A 65 -7.14 15.42 1.55
N HIS A 66 -7.03 16.71 1.85
CA HIS A 66 -6.73 17.19 3.20
C HIS A 66 -5.44 16.59 3.79
N ASP A 67 -4.46 16.33 2.91
CA ASP A 67 -3.16 15.74 3.28
C ASP A 67 -3.26 14.31 3.82
N LEU A 68 -4.38 13.63 3.59
CA LEU A 68 -4.60 12.26 4.07
C LEU A 68 -4.40 11.27 2.92
N LEU A 69 -3.47 10.33 3.10
CA LEU A 69 -3.19 9.28 2.13
C LEU A 69 -3.24 7.92 2.80
N GLU A 70 -3.57 6.91 2.03
CA GLU A 70 -3.61 5.52 2.50
C GLU A 70 -2.59 4.67 1.77
N VAL A 71 -1.80 3.90 2.53
CA VAL A 71 -1.01 2.79 1.96
C VAL A 71 -1.96 1.63 1.75
N ARG A 72 -2.08 1.17 0.51
CA ARG A 72 -2.95 0.04 0.15
C ARG A 72 -2.27 -0.84 -0.88
N SER A 73 -2.81 -2.05 -1.03
CA SER A 73 -2.31 -3.02 -2.01
C SER A 73 -0.80 -3.27 -1.88
N LEU A 74 -0.31 -3.29 -0.64
CA LEU A 74 1.10 -3.59 -0.36
C LEU A 74 1.28 -5.11 -0.44
N VAL A 75 1.98 -5.56 -1.45
CA VAL A 75 2.18 -6.98 -1.73
C VAL A 75 3.63 -7.22 -2.13
N VAL A 76 4.22 -8.27 -1.58
CA VAL A 76 5.55 -8.75 -1.98
C VAL A 76 5.39 -10.20 -2.41
N ASP A 77 5.99 -10.55 -3.56
CA ASP A 77 5.97 -11.91 -4.07
C ASP A 77 6.53 -12.85 -2.99
N PRO A 78 5.86 -13.99 -2.70
CA PRO A 78 6.33 -14.91 -1.66
C PRO A 78 7.78 -15.33 -1.81
N VAL A 79 8.28 -15.45 -3.04
CA VAL A 79 9.66 -15.83 -3.33
C VAL A 79 10.64 -14.76 -2.83
N CYS A 80 10.20 -13.52 -2.71
CA CYS A 80 11.05 -12.38 -2.34
C CYS A 80 10.79 -11.87 -0.92
N GLN A 81 9.94 -12.53 -0.15
CA GLN A 81 9.68 -12.12 1.23
C GLN A 81 10.93 -12.32 2.10
N GLY A 82 11.04 -11.51 3.14
CA GLY A 82 12.18 -11.56 4.04
C GLY A 82 13.38 -10.73 3.59
N MET A 83 13.25 -10.00 2.48
CA MET A 83 14.32 -9.16 1.93
C MET A 83 14.17 -7.67 2.25
N GLY A 84 13.14 -7.31 3.03
CA GLY A 84 12.89 -5.91 3.36
C GLY A 84 12.25 -5.09 2.25
N ILE A 85 11.67 -5.74 1.24
CA ILE A 85 11.09 -5.06 0.08
C ILE A 85 9.88 -4.20 0.48
N GLY A 86 8.99 -4.73 1.34
CA GLY A 86 7.84 -3.97 1.82
C GLY A 86 8.25 -2.70 2.55
N LYS A 87 9.27 -2.80 3.40
CA LYS A 87 9.82 -1.66 4.11
C LYS A 87 10.39 -0.62 3.15
N LEU A 88 11.13 -1.07 2.12
CA LEU A 88 11.68 -0.16 1.11
C LEU A 88 10.58 0.61 0.39
N MET A 89 9.49 -0.07 0.03
CA MET A 89 8.39 0.57 -0.68
C MET A 89 7.67 1.61 0.18
N VAL A 90 7.33 1.27 1.43
CA VAL A 90 6.67 2.22 2.33
C VAL A 90 7.58 3.41 2.62
N ASN A 91 8.86 3.17 2.86
CA ASN A 91 9.82 4.26 3.09
C ASN A 91 9.97 5.15 1.85
N SER A 92 9.88 4.58 0.66
CA SER A 92 9.92 5.36 -0.59
C SER A 92 8.73 6.33 -0.66
N ILE A 93 7.54 5.88 -0.25
CA ILE A 93 6.36 6.74 -0.18
C ILE A 93 6.59 7.87 0.83
N ILE A 94 7.09 7.54 2.01
CA ILE A 94 7.33 8.52 3.08
C ILE A 94 8.34 9.58 2.62
N GLU A 95 9.43 9.16 1.98
CA GLU A 95 10.45 10.07 1.47
C GLU A 95 9.87 11.01 0.42
N ARG A 96 9.04 10.50 -0.49
CA ARG A 96 8.39 11.32 -1.50
C ARG A 96 7.48 12.36 -0.87
N LEU A 97 6.66 11.95 0.12
CA LEU A 97 5.77 12.88 0.83
C LEU A 97 6.56 13.97 1.54
N ASN A 98 7.68 13.60 2.15
CA ASN A 98 8.55 14.57 2.83
C ASN A 98 9.14 15.60 1.86
N ARG A 99 9.45 15.20 0.63
CA ARG A 99 9.98 16.12 -0.38
C ARG A 99 8.89 17.01 -0.98
N GLU A 100 7.68 16.47 -1.16
CA GLU A 100 6.64 17.13 -1.94
C GLU A 100 5.65 17.93 -1.10
N ARG A 101 5.52 17.63 0.20
CA ARG A 101 4.46 18.21 1.03
C ARG A 101 4.99 18.75 2.35
N ALA A 102 4.44 19.90 2.76
CA ALA A 102 4.74 20.46 4.06
C ALA A 102 4.12 19.62 5.19
N ASN A 103 2.91 19.12 4.96
CA ASN A 103 2.17 18.30 5.93
C ASN A 103 1.61 17.08 5.22
N TRP A 104 1.48 15.95 5.94
CA TRP A 104 0.81 14.76 5.46
C TRP A 104 0.47 13.84 6.61
N ARG A 105 -0.57 13.04 6.40
CA ARG A 105 -0.97 11.94 7.28
C ARG A 105 -1.07 10.69 6.41
N LEU A 106 -0.33 9.66 6.75
CA LEU A 106 -0.31 8.40 6.01
C LEU A 106 -0.87 7.31 6.92
N PHE A 107 -1.94 6.65 6.46
CA PHE A 107 -2.56 5.60 7.25
C PHE A 107 -2.67 4.31 6.45
N THR A 108 -3.01 3.24 7.13
CA THR A 108 -3.28 1.95 6.52
C THR A 108 -4.30 1.18 7.36
N LEU A 109 -5.10 0.35 6.70
CA LEU A 109 -5.93 -0.66 7.36
C LEU A 109 -5.31 -2.01 7.03
N THR A 110 -4.89 -2.76 8.05
CA THR A 110 -4.06 -3.93 7.82
C THR A 110 -4.25 -5.00 8.90
N LEU A 111 -3.91 -6.23 8.53
CA LEU A 111 -3.71 -7.32 9.48
C LEU A 111 -2.24 -7.39 9.94
N GLN A 112 -1.35 -6.64 9.29
CA GLN A 112 0.10 -6.67 9.55
C GLN A 112 0.52 -5.55 10.49
N VAL A 113 -0.06 -5.54 11.69
CA VAL A 113 0.15 -4.47 12.68
C VAL A 113 1.62 -4.32 13.06
N GLY A 114 2.29 -5.43 13.34
CA GLY A 114 3.71 -5.41 13.75
C GLY A 114 4.62 -4.80 12.71
N PHE A 115 4.36 -5.09 11.43
CA PHE A 115 5.15 -4.55 10.33
C PHE A 115 5.07 -3.01 10.31
N PHE A 116 3.85 -2.47 10.34
CA PHE A 116 3.69 -1.01 10.29
C PHE A 116 4.14 -0.33 11.56
N ARG A 117 3.96 -0.95 12.72
CA ARG A 117 4.48 -0.39 13.96
C ARG A 117 6.01 -0.28 13.92
N SER A 118 6.69 -1.25 13.31
CA SER A 118 8.14 -1.21 13.17
C SER A 118 8.62 -0.03 12.30
N LEU A 119 7.73 0.51 11.46
CA LEU A 119 8.03 1.68 10.62
C LEU A 119 7.64 3.00 11.27
N GLY A 120 7.14 2.97 12.50
CA GLY A 120 6.78 4.18 13.24
C GLY A 120 5.29 4.51 13.25
N PHE A 121 4.45 3.70 12.63
CA PHE A 121 3.00 3.91 12.64
C PHE A 121 2.43 3.56 14.02
N ALA A 122 1.42 4.30 14.44
CA ALA A 122 0.71 4.07 15.70
C ALA A 122 -0.72 3.60 15.44
N VAL A 123 -1.21 2.69 16.27
CA VAL A 123 -2.60 2.21 16.17
C VAL A 123 -3.56 3.35 16.52
N VAL A 124 -4.59 3.53 15.70
CA VAL A 124 -5.62 4.55 15.88
C VAL A 124 -7.00 3.96 15.63
N GLU A 125 -8.04 4.70 16.02
CA GLU A 125 -9.42 4.32 15.73
C GLU A 125 -9.74 4.55 14.25
N LYS A 126 -10.45 3.63 13.60
CA LYS A 126 -10.83 3.77 12.18
C LYS A 126 -11.73 4.96 11.94
N GLU A 127 -12.53 5.32 12.92
CA GLU A 127 -13.51 6.39 12.83
C GLU A 127 -12.90 7.77 12.63
N ILE A 128 -11.59 7.91 12.85
CA ILE A 128 -10.92 9.20 12.56
C ILE A 128 -10.72 9.45 11.07
N PHE A 129 -11.08 8.47 10.21
CA PHE A 129 -10.93 8.57 8.76
C PHE A 129 -12.29 8.51 8.05
N PRO A 130 -13.16 9.52 8.23
CA PRO A 130 -14.48 9.49 7.60
C PRO A 130 -14.41 9.43 6.07
N GLU A 131 -13.38 10.02 5.45
CA GLU A 131 -13.19 9.96 4.00
C GLU A 131 -13.04 8.53 3.53
N LYS A 132 -12.28 7.71 4.25
CA LYS A 132 -12.07 6.30 3.93
C LYS A 132 -13.38 5.52 4.06
N ILE A 133 -14.12 5.74 5.14
CA ILE A 133 -15.39 5.05 5.40
C ILE A 133 -16.38 5.35 4.28
N TRP A 134 -16.53 6.62 3.90
CA TRP A 134 -17.45 7.01 2.84
C TRP A 134 -17.06 6.46 1.47
N SER A 135 -15.77 6.53 1.13
CA SER A 135 -15.31 6.15 -0.21
C SER A 135 -15.22 4.65 -0.40
N ASP A 136 -14.73 3.92 0.60
CA ASP A 136 -14.36 2.51 0.44
C ASP A 136 -15.05 1.58 1.42
N CYS A 137 -14.99 1.89 2.72
CA CYS A 137 -15.43 0.95 3.75
C CYS A 137 -16.93 0.68 3.68
N SER A 138 -17.72 1.69 3.35
CA SER A 138 -19.18 1.54 3.21
C SER A 138 -19.56 0.56 2.10
N LYS A 139 -18.66 0.36 1.12
CA LYS A 139 -18.86 -0.55 -0.01
C LYS A 139 -18.13 -1.87 0.16
N CYS A 140 -17.36 -2.02 1.24
CA CYS A 140 -16.56 -3.20 1.48
C CYS A 140 -17.43 -4.33 2.07
N PRO A 141 -17.30 -5.58 1.58
CA PRO A 141 -18.05 -6.71 2.15
C PRO A 141 -17.77 -6.94 3.63
N LYS A 142 -16.63 -6.45 4.14
CA LYS A 142 -16.25 -6.58 5.55
C LYS A 142 -16.65 -5.40 6.41
N TYR A 143 -17.44 -4.45 5.88
CA TYR A 143 -17.74 -3.19 6.58
C TYR A 143 -18.23 -3.41 8.02
N SER A 144 -19.17 -4.31 8.21
CA SER A 144 -19.79 -4.56 9.52
C SER A 144 -18.94 -5.42 10.46
N CYS A 145 -17.94 -6.13 9.93
CA CYS A 145 -17.09 -7.05 10.70
C CYS A 145 -15.62 -6.98 10.27
N CYS A 146 -15.17 -5.78 9.95
CA CYS A 146 -13.79 -5.56 9.51
C CYS A 146 -12.82 -5.91 10.63
N ASP A 147 -11.90 -6.84 10.35
CA ASP A 147 -10.90 -7.33 11.28
C ASP A 147 -9.56 -6.60 11.15
N GLU A 148 -9.46 -5.64 10.23
CA GLU A 148 -8.24 -4.88 10.03
C GLU A 148 -8.07 -3.81 11.08
N THR A 149 -6.80 -3.51 11.41
CA THR A 149 -6.43 -2.46 12.36
C THR A 149 -5.96 -1.24 11.59
N ALA A 150 -6.37 -0.06 12.06
CA ALA A 150 -5.93 1.21 11.49
C ALA A 150 -4.66 1.69 12.18
N LEU A 151 -3.68 2.10 11.40
CA LEU A 151 -2.45 2.69 11.91
C LEU A 151 -2.16 3.99 11.14
N LEU A 152 -1.55 4.95 11.83
CA LEU A 152 -1.29 6.29 11.29
C LEU A 152 0.15 6.69 11.55
N LEU A 153 0.76 7.31 10.54
CA LEU A 153 2.03 8.02 10.64
C LEU A 153 1.83 9.43 10.14
N GLU A 154 2.23 10.41 10.94
CA GLU A 154 2.11 11.82 10.58
C GLU A 154 3.49 12.45 10.42
N LYS A 155 3.60 13.43 9.52
CA LYS A 155 4.82 14.21 9.39
C LYS A 155 4.96 15.07 10.64
N LYS A 156 6.13 15.01 11.23
CA LYS A 156 6.46 15.81 12.42
C LYS A 156 7.19 17.09 12.05
#